data_67ab49e3701fdc2c47a988ced6c4457a
#
_entry.id   67ab49e3701fdc2c47a988ced6c4457a
#
_cell.length_a   1.000
_cell.length_b   1.000
_cell.length_c   1.000
_cell.angle_alpha   90.00
_cell.angle_beta   90.00
_cell.angle_gamma   90.00
#
_symmetry.space_group_name_H-M   'P 1'
#
loop_
_entity.id
_entity.type
_entity.pdbx_description
1 polymer ?
#
loop_
_entity_poly.entity_id
_entity_poly.type
_entity_poly.pdbx_seq_one_letter_code
_entity_poly.pdbx_strand_id
1 'polypeptide(L)'
;MILFFQSSTKTVLAVEAAHAFSPEDTQKLVWLFSEATPVQSETLEGWYVGPRREMITPWSTNAVEITQNMGLTGISRIEEYFPVSSGDADHDPMLQRIYNGLNQEIFTISKKPDPIVYIEDLEVYNQQEGLALSQEEIAYLNEVSQKLGRKLTDSEVFGFSQVNSEHCRHKIFGGVFIIDGEEKESSLFNLIKKTSAENPNKLVSAYKDNVAFNEGPTVEQFAPLSGDKPDFFAVKDIKTVISLKAETHNFPTTVEPFNGAATGTGGEIRDRLGGGKASLPIAGTAVYMTSYPRTEGARKWEKVLDPRPWLYQTPEQILIKASNGASDFGNKFGQPLICGSLLTFEHTENDKKYAYDKVIMLAGGVGFANMRDALKGDPEPGEKVVVIGGDNY
;
A
#
# COMPACT_ATOMS: atom_id res chain seq x y z
N MET A 1 31.53 2.37 2.60
CA MET A 1 32.29 2.47 1.32
C MET A 1 31.44 1.89 0.20
N ILE A 2 31.61 2.43 -1.02
CA ILE A 2 30.94 1.90 -2.21
C ILE A 2 31.95 1.11 -3.05
N LEU A 3 31.61 -0.13 -3.35
CA LEU A 3 32.40 -0.98 -4.26
C LEU A 3 31.64 -1.07 -5.59
N PHE A 4 32.37 -0.98 -6.69
CA PHE A 4 31.82 -1.05 -8.03
C PHE A 4 32.18 -2.37 -8.72
N PHE A 5 31.22 -2.97 -9.38
CA PHE A 5 31.39 -4.12 -10.24
C PHE A 5 30.84 -3.79 -11.63
N GLN A 6 31.56 -4.10 -12.67
CA GLN A 6 31.12 -3.81 -14.05
C GLN A 6 30.81 -5.10 -14.80
N SER A 7 29.61 -5.20 -15.32
CA SER A 7 29.17 -6.34 -16.14
C SER A 7 29.78 -6.27 -17.56
N SER A 8 29.66 -7.36 -18.30
CA SER A 8 30.02 -7.43 -19.71
C SER A 8 29.25 -6.44 -20.61
N THR A 9 28.05 -6.04 -20.17
CA THR A 9 27.19 -5.04 -20.84
C THR A 9 27.50 -3.60 -20.39
N LYS A 10 28.56 -3.39 -19.59
CA LYS A 10 28.93 -2.13 -18.96
C LYS A 10 27.99 -1.57 -17.91
N THR A 11 26.95 -2.32 -17.53
CA THR A 11 26.14 -1.99 -16.36
C THR A 11 27.04 -2.03 -15.12
N VAL A 12 26.91 -1.03 -14.26
CA VAL A 12 27.66 -0.95 -13.00
C VAL A 12 26.74 -1.34 -11.85
N LEU A 13 27.19 -2.31 -11.05
CA LEU A 13 26.58 -2.62 -9.77
C LEU A 13 27.37 -1.90 -8.67
N ALA A 14 26.70 -1.07 -7.91
CA ALA A 14 27.28 -0.35 -6.78
C ALA A 14 26.83 -1.02 -5.48
N VAL A 15 27.79 -1.43 -4.69
CA VAL A 15 27.58 -2.17 -3.43
C VAL A 15 28.00 -1.28 -2.27
N GLU A 16 27.05 -0.92 -1.42
CA GLU A 16 27.35 -0.23 -0.16
C GLU A 16 27.76 -1.25 0.90
N ALA A 17 29.00 -1.15 1.35
CA ALA A 17 29.60 -2.07 2.29
C ALA A 17 30.14 -1.36 3.53
N ALA A 18 29.93 -1.95 4.70
CA ALA A 18 30.44 -1.45 5.96
C ALA A 18 31.97 -1.60 6.08
N HIS A 19 32.55 -2.60 5.39
CA HIS A 19 33.99 -2.91 5.41
C HIS A 19 34.43 -3.51 4.08
N ALA A 20 35.73 -3.57 3.85
CA ALA A 20 36.29 -4.23 2.68
C ALA A 20 36.11 -5.75 2.76
N PHE A 21 35.79 -6.38 1.63
CA PHE A 21 35.60 -7.83 1.56
C PHE A 21 36.91 -8.59 1.41
N SER A 22 36.94 -9.81 1.90
CA SER A 22 37.98 -10.76 1.62
C SER A 22 38.05 -11.10 0.10
N PRO A 23 39.14 -11.65 -0.40
CA PRO A 23 39.20 -12.13 -1.79
C PRO A 23 38.12 -13.22 -2.05
N GLU A 24 37.84 -14.07 -1.07
CA GLU A 24 36.81 -15.10 -1.18
C GLU A 24 35.41 -14.50 -1.28
N ASP A 25 35.08 -13.50 -0.45
CA ASP A 25 33.76 -12.84 -0.48
C ASP A 25 33.60 -12.01 -1.75
N THR A 26 34.66 -11.36 -2.21
CA THR A 26 34.69 -10.68 -3.51
C THR A 26 34.34 -11.65 -4.64
N GLN A 27 34.90 -12.86 -4.61
CA GLN A 27 34.67 -13.90 -5.62
C GLN A 27 33.19 -14.35 -5.60
N LYS A 28 32.55 -14.45 -4.41
CA LYS A 28 31.11 -14.74 -4.29
C LYS A 28 30.28 -13.63 -4.95
N LEU A 29 30.64 -12.36 -4.75
CA LEU A 29 29.96 -11.23 -5.42
C LEU A 29 30.16 -11.26 -6.93
N VAL A 30 31.38 -11.55 -7.41
CA VAL A 30 31.67 -11.72 -8.85
C VAL A 30 30.75 -12.78 -9.44
N TRP A 31 30.67 -13.93 -8.81
CA TRP A 31 29.77 -15.02 -9.22
C TRP A 31 28.31 -14.61 -9.20
N LEU A 32 27.85 -13.97 -8.13
CA LEU A 32 26.47 -13.50 -7.99
C LEU A 32 26.10 -12.50 -9.07
N PHE A 33 27.03 -11.63 -9.45
CA PHE A 33 26.85 -10.61 -10.48
C PHE A 33 27.19 -11.09 -11.89
N SER A 34 27.05 -12.40 -12.15
CA SER A 34 27.28 -13.01 -13.45
C SER A 34 28.68 -12.69 -14.02
N GLU A 35 29.70 -12.93 -13.23
CA GLU A 35 31.13 -12.72 -13.58
C GLU A 35 31.45 -11.24 -13.85
N ALA A 36 30.76 -10.30 -13.20
CA ALA A 36 31.11 -8.88 -13.28
C ALA A 36 32.51 -8.61 -12.72
N THR A 37 33.24 -7.73 -13.38
CA THR A 37 34.61 -7.40 -13.01
C THR A 37 34.63 -6.36 -11.86
N PRO A 38 35.33 -6.61 -10.74
CA PRO A 38 35.51 -5.60 -9.70
C PRO A 38 36.31 -4.41 -10.24
N VAL A 39 35.80 -3.22 -9.97
CA VAL A 39 36.51 -1.97 -10.38
C VAL A 39 37.36 -1.47 -9.23
N GLN A 40 38.63 -1.22 -9.48
CA GLN A 40 39.62 -0.77 -8.47
C GLN A 40 39.59 0.75 -8.23
N SER A 41 38.65 1.46 -8.80
CA SER A 41 38.50 2.91 -8.65
C SER A 41 37.35 3.27 -7.70
N GLU A 42 37.57 4.29 -6.89
CA GLU A 42 36.51 4.88 -6.04
C GLU A 42 35.51 5.75 -6.83
N THR A 43 35.85 6.05 -8.08
CA THR A 43 35.03 6.88 -8.97
C THR A 43 35.00 6.26 -10.38
N LEU A 44 33.85 6.44 -11.05
CA LEU A 44 33.66 6.08 -12.44
C LEU A 44 33.22 7.31 -13.23
N GLU A 45 33.83 7.55 -14.35
CA GLU A 45 33.46 8.63 -15.27
C GLU A 45 32.36 8.18 -16.23
N GLY A 46 31.62 9.14 -16.78
CA GLY A 46 30.56 8.90 -17.76
C GLY A 46 29.17 9.23 -17.24
N TRP A 47 28.17 9.03 -18.09
CA TRP A 47 26.78 9.26 -17.75
C TRP A 47 26.08 7.93 -17.47
N TYR A 48 25.28 7.92 -16.41
CA TYR A 48 24.57 6.73 -15.96
C TYR A 48 23.14 7.08 -15.60
N VAL A 49 22.20 6.18 -15.89
CA VAL A 49 20.86 6.17 -15.33
C VAL A 49 20.81 5.12 -14.23
N GLY A 50 20.33 5.51 -13.08
CA GLY A 50 20.17 4.62 -11.93
C GLY A 50 19.04 5.09 -11.01
N PRO A 51 18.75 4.36 -9.94
CA PRO A 51 17.69 4.74 -9.02
C PRO A 51 18.01 6.07 -8.32
N ARG A 52 16.96 6.77 -7.91
CA ARG A 52 17.11 7.96 -7.08
C ARG A 52 17.79 7.60 -5.77
N ARG A 53 18.61 8.51 -5.22
CA ARG A 53 19.36 8.26 -3.97
C ARG A 53 18.47 7.94 -2.79
N GLU A 54 17.30 8.58 -2.77
CA GLU A 54 16.31 8.48 -1.70
C GLU A 54 15.50 7.17 -1.74
N MET A 55 15.66 6.36 -2.77
CA MET A 55 14.92 5.13 -2.99
C MET A 55 15.82 3.92 -2.97
N ILE A 56 15.53 2.97 -2.11
CA ILE A 56 16.07 1.61 -2.21
C ILE A 56 15.12 0.83 -3.10
N THR A 57 15.64 0.26 -4.18
CA THR A 57 14.79 -0.49 -5.11
C THR A 57 14.38 -1.85 -4.51
N PRO A 58 13.21 -2.41 -4.87
CA PRO A 58 12.85 -3.77 -4.49
C PRO A 58 13.88 -4.81 -4.97
N TRP A 59 14.54 -4.54 -6.10
CA TRP A 59 15.65 -5.35 -6.59
C TRP A 59 16.83 -5.33 -5.61
N SER A 60 17.21 -4.15 -5.10
CA SER A 60 18.27 -3.99 -4.10
C SER A 60 17.98 -4.78 -2.83
N THR A 61 16.76 -4.70 -2.32
CA THR A 61 16.36 -5.46 -1.13
C THR A 61 16.57 -6.95 -1.31
N ASN A 62 16.11 -7.49 -2.45
CA ASN A 62 16.30 -8.91 -2.77
C ASN A 62 17.78 -9.27 -2.95
N ALA A 63 18.57 -8.40 -3.63
CA ALA A 63 19.99 -8.62 -3.84
C ALA A 63 20.76 -8.67 -2.51
N VAL A 64 20.47 -7.76 -1.58
CA VAL A 64 21.05 -7.75 -0.23
C VAL A 64 20.67 -9.01 0.54
N GLU A 65 19.43 -9.44 0.51
CA GLU A 65 18.97 -10.68 1.16
C GLU A 65 19.71 -11.91 0.62
N ILE A 66 19.91 -11.99 -0.70
CA ILE A 66 20.68 -13.07 -1.32
C ILE A 66 22.11 -13.09 -0.80
N THR A 67 22.77 -11.91 -0.70
CA THR A 67 24.13 -11.84 -0.16
C THR A 67 24.21 -12.31 1.30
N GLN A 68 23.23 -11.95 2.12
CA GLN A 68 23.14 -12.41 3.51
C GLN A 68 23.00 -13.93 3.58
N ASN A 69 22.14 -14.52 2.74
CA ASN A 69 21.97 -15.97 2.63
C ASN A 69 23.23 -16.71 2.15
N MET A 70 24.09 -16.02 1.40
CA MET A 70 25.42 -16.52 1.01
C MET A 70 26.49 -16.36 2.10
N GLY A 71 26.12 -15.82 3.26
CA GLY A 71 27.02 -15.59 4.39
C GLY A 71 27.88 -14.32 4.24
N LEU A 72 27.53 -13.40 3.33
CA LEU A 72 28.18 -12.09 3.20
C LEU A 72 27.49 -11.13 4.18
N THR A 73 28.29 -10.47 5.02
CA THR A 73 27.80 -9.52 6.01
C THR A 73 28.29 -8.10 5.72
N GLY A 74 27.56 -7.09 6.21
CA GLY A 74 27.96 -5.69 6.06
C GLY A 74 27.59 -5.05 4.73
N ILE A 75 26.71 -5.66 3.93
CA ILE A 75 26.13 -5.06 2.74
C ILE A 75 24.77 -4.48 3.12
N SER A 76 24.58 -3.18 2.87
CA SER A 76 23.33 -2.46 3.18
C SER A 76 22.52 -2.13 1.94
N ARG A 77 23.18 -2.00 0.77
CA ARG A 77 22.50 -1.63 -0.47
C ARG A 77 23.27 -2.11 -1.69
N ILE A 78 22.57 -2.56 -2.72
CA ILE A 78 23.14 -2.91 -4.04
C ILE A 78 22.22 -2.32 -5.10
N GLU A 79 22.74 -1.52 -6.02
CA GLU A 79 21.93 -0.92 -7.09
C GLU A 79 22.64 -1.01 -8.45
N GLU A 80 21.82 -1.03 -9.51
CA GLU A 80 22.29 -1.06 -10.88
C GLU A 80 22.29 0.34 -11.51
N TYR A 81 23.39 0.64 -12.23
CA TYR A 81 23.55 1.88 -12.98
C TYR A 81 23.85 1.55 -14.45
N PHE A 82 23.02 2.05 -15.33
CA PHE A 82 23.09 1.78 -16.76
C PHE A 82 23.82 2.92 -17.47
N PRO A 83 24.91 2.65 -18.21
CA PRO A 83 25.62 3.69 -18.94
C PRO A 83 24.74 4.28 -20.04
N VAL A 84 24.76 5.59 -20.18
CA VAL A 84 24.05 6.35 -21.21
C VAL A 84 24.99 7.30 -21.92
N SER A 85 24.60 7.79 -23.10
CA SER A 85 25.47 8.62 -23.93
C SER A 85 25.59 10.07 -23.47
N SER A 86 24.60 10.58 -22.72
CA SER A 86 24.51 12.00 -22.36
C SER A 86 23.66 12.23 -21.12
N GLY A 87 23.72 13.45 -20.57
CA GLY A 87 22.94 13.87 -19.41
C GLY A 87 21.46 14.17 -19.68
N ASP A 88 21.01 14.06 -20.91
CA ASP A 88 19.62 14.23 -21.36
C ASP A 88 18.99 12.92 -21.83
N ALA A 89 19.59 11.79 -21.46
CA ALA A 89 19.04 10.46 -21.76
C ALA A 89 17.63 10.29 -21.16
N ASP A 90 16.78 9.59 -21.89
CA ASP A 90 15.42 9.26 -21.44
C ASP A 90 15.46 8.37 -20.18
N HIS A 91 14.68 8.73 -19.18
CA HIS A 91 14.56 8.00 -17.92
C HIS A 91 13.24 8.35 -17.22
N ASP A 92 12.80 7.51 -16.30
CA ASP A 92 11.67 7.81 -15.44
C ASP A 92 12.09 8.73 -14.26
N PRO A 93 11.74 10.03 -14.27
CA PRO A 93 12.17 10.96 -13.22
C PRO A 93 11.57 10.69 -11.84
N MET A 94 10.52 9.86 -11.75
CA MET A 94 9.94 9.45 -10.47
C MET A 94 10.79 8.38 -9.78
N LEU A 95 11.38 7.48 -10.55
CA LEU A 95 12.12 6.32 -10.04
C LEU A 95 13.64 6.45 -10.23
N GLN A 96 14.06 7.15 -11.27
CA GLN A 96 15.44 7.19 -11.74
C GLN A 96 16.01 8.61 -11.74
N ARG A 97 17.31 8.67 -11.86
CA ARG A 97 18.08 9.91 -12.02
C ARG A 97 19.27 9.66 -12.93
N ILE A 98 19.69 10.72 -13.62
CA ILE A 98 20.94 10.74 -14.37
C ILE A 98 22.08 11.16 -13.45
N TYR A 99 23.18 10.44 -13.51
CA TYR A 99 24.41 10.67 -12.76
C TYR A 99 25.54 11.03 -13.73
N ASN A 100 26.27 12.09 -13.42
CA ASN A 100 27.51 12.44 -14.08
C ASN A 100 28.66 11.89 -13.25
N GLY A 101 29.11 10.69 -13.62
CA GLY A 101 30.00 9.87 -12.81
C GLY A 101 29.33 9.21 -11.62
N LEU A 102 29.97 8.15 -11.12
CA LEU A 102 29.60 7.46 -9.88
C LEU A 102 30.77 7.61 -8.90
N ASN A 103 30.48 7.84 -7.63
CA ASN A 103 31.46 8.06 -6.58
C ASN A 103 31.02 7.48 -5.24
N GLN A 104 31.78 7.68 -4.18
CA GLN A 104 31.49 7.17 -2.84
C GLN A 104 30.24 7.81 -2.17
N GLU A 105 29.65 8.85 -2.76
CA GLU A 105 28.49 9.56 -2.22
C GLU A 105 27.18 9.28 -2.98
N ILE A 106 27.17 8.29 -3.88
CA ILE A 106 26.00 8.04 -4.73
C ILE A 106 24.75 7.67 -3.94
N PHE A 107 24.91 7.13 -2.74
CA PHE A 107 23.79 6.80 -1.82
C PHE A 107 23.60 7.84 -0.71
N THR A 108 24.49 8.82 -0.61
CA THR A 108 24.41 9.84 0.43
C THR A 108 23.27 10.81 0.15
N ILE A 109 22.34 10.93 1.09
CA ILE A 109 21.25 11.91 1.06
C ILE A 109 21.73 13.14 1.83
N SER A 110 22.07 14.20 1.10
CA SER A 110 22.53 15.46 1.70
C SER A 110 21.40 16.45 1.99
N LYS A 111 20.16 16.11 1.63
CA LYS A 111 19.00 16.97 1.87
C LYS A 111 18.69 17.01 3.37
N LYS A 112 18.82 18.18 3.97
CA LYS A 112 18.34 18.40 5.32
C LYS A 112 16.83 18.55 5.29
N PRO A 113 16.10 18.05 6.31
CA PRO A 113 14.68 18.31 6.43
C PRO A 113 14.47 19.84 6.58
N ASP A 114 13.36 20.32 6.04
CA ASP A 114 12.95 21.70 6.25
C ASP A 114 12.69 21.94 7.73
N PRO A 115 12.95 23.14 8.24
CA PRO A 115 12.71 23.46 9.65
C PRO A 115 11.22 23.34 9.96
N ILE A 116 10.92 22.88 11.17
CA ILE A 116 9.54 22.83 11.68
C ILE A 116 9.00 24.26 11.74
N VAL A 117 7.84 24.48 11.15
CA VAL A 117 7.14 25.75 11.12
C VAL A 117 5.98 25.74 12.13
N TYR A 118 5.91 26.72 13.01
CA TYR A 118 4.77 26.93 13.89
C TYR A 118 3.72 27.79 13.19
N ILE A 119 2.49 27.28 13.09
CA ILE A 119 1.43 27.91 12.31
C ILE A 119 0.81 29.06 13.11
N GLU A 120 0.91 30.27 12.55
CA GLU A 120 0.36 31.48 13.16
C GLU A 120 -1.15 31.56 13.00
N ASP A 121 -1.65 31.25 11.81
CA ASP A 121 -3.05 31.34 11.44
C ASP A 121 -3.45 30.07 10.68
N LEU A 122 -4.29 29.25 11.31
CA LEU A 122 -4.75 27.96 10.77
C LEU A 122 -5.65 28.12 9.54
N GLU A 123 -6.42 29.20 9.47
CA GLU A 123 -7.32 29.45 8.34
C GLU A 123 -6.54 29.82 7.08
N VAL A 124 -5.55 30.71 7.24
CA VAL A 124 -4.63 31.09 6.15
C VAL A 124 -3.82 29.87 5.68
N TYR A 125 -3.29 29.10 6.61
CA TYR A 125 -2.51 27.90 6.30
C TYR A 125 -3.36 26.83 5.60
N ASN A 126 -4.61 26.62 6.04
CA ASN A 126 -5.57 25.73 5.41
C ASN A 126 -5.82 26.09 3.92
N GLN A 127 -5.92 27.40 3.63
CA GLN A 127 -6.12 27.87 2.26
C GLN A 127 -4.84 27.75 1.42
N GLN A 128 -3.68 28.09 1.97
CA GLN A 128 -2.39 28.04 1.27
C GLN A 128 -1.99 26.62 0.89
N GLU A 129 -2.17 25.67 1.79
CA GLU A 129 -1.79 24.28 1.58
C GLU A 129 -2.94 23.40 1.02
N GLY A 130 -4.14 23.97 0.86
CA GLY A 130 -5.30 23.24 0.33
C GLY A 130 -5.74 22.07 1.19
N LEU A 131 -5.69 22.18 2.52
CA LEU A 131 -5.92 21.09 3.46
C LEU A 131 -7.40 20.67 3.57
N ALA A 132 -8.32 21.48 3.06
CA ALA A 132 -9.77 21.26 3.09
C ALA A 132 -10.35 21.04 4.50
N LEU A 133 -9.78 21.73 5.51
CA LEU A 133 -10.32 21.73 6.87
C LEU A 133 -11.62 22.53 6.95
N SER A 134 -12.62 22.01 7.65
CA SER A 134 -13.86 22.74 7.97
C SER A 134 -13.64 23.79 9.07
N GLN A 135 -14.61 24.68 9.24
CA GLN A 135 -14.55 25.69 10.32
C GLN A 135 -14.55 25.05 11.71
N GLU A 136 -15.28 23.95 11.89
CA GLU A 136 -15.30 23.18 13.14
C GLU A 136 -13.94 22.54 13.42
N GLU A 137 -13.26 22.03 12.40
CA GLU A 137 -11.93 21.43 12.52
C GLU A 137 -10.89 22.48 12.84
N ILE A 138 -10.95 23.66 12.24
CA ILE A 138 -10.09 24.81 12.58
C ILE A 138 -10.32 25.27 14.03
N ALA A 139 -11.59 25.36 14.44
CA ALA A 139 -11.93 25.70 15.84
C ALA A 139 -11.38 24.66 16.83
N TYR A 140 -11.51 23.38 16.52
CA TYR A 140 -10.94 22.28 17.29
C TYR A 140 -9.42 22.38 17.42
N LEU A 141 -8.70 22.60 16.31
CA LEU A 141 -7.25 22.75 16.31
C LEU A 141 -6.79 23.98 17.11
N ASN A 142 -7.54 25.08 17.06
CA ASN A 142 -7.30 26.25 17.90
C ASN A 142 -7.45 25.93 19.39
N GLU A 143 -8.49 25.17 19.77
CA GLU A 143 -8.68 24.70 21.15
C GLU A 143 -7.54 23.78 21.61
N VAL A 144 -7.08 22.86 20.75
CA VAL A 144 -5.92 22.00 21.02
C VAL A 144 -4.66 22.82 21.23
N SER A 145 -4.41 23.83 20.36
CA SER A 145 -3.28 24.75 20.51
C SER A 145 -3.29 25.49 21.87
N GLN A 146 -4.46 25.96 22.29
CA GLN A 146 -4.64 26.60 23.61
C GLN A 146 -4.37 25.62 24.76
N LYS A 147 -4.89 24.39 24.69
CA LYS A 147 -4.64 23.35 25.72
C LYS A 147 -3.18 22.97 25.84
N LEU A 148 -2.46 22.94 24.73
CA LEU A 148 -1.02 22.65 24.69
C LEU A 148 -0.17 23.85 25.14
N GLY A 149 -0.72 25.05 25.22
CA GLY A 149 0.00 26.27 25.54
C GLY A 149 1.05 26.69 24.50
N ARG A 150 0.92 26.17 23.25
CA ARG A 150 1.81 26.49 22.13
C ARG A 150 1.05 26.42 20.81
N LYS A 151 1.61 27.05 19.78
CA LYS A 151 1.12 26.89 18.41
C LYS A 151 1.35 25.46 17.92
N LEU A 152 0.50 25.02 17.01
CA LEU A 152 0.67 23.76 16.32
C LEU A 152 1.73 23.90 15.25
N THR A 153 2.44 22.81 14.97
CA THR A 153 3.40 22.75 13.88
C THR A 153 2.71 22.45 12.55
N ASP A 154 3.38 22.77 11.45
CA ASP A 154 3.00 22.36 10.09
C ASP A 154 2.70 20.87 10.01
N SER A 155 3.59 20.04 10.56
CA SER A 155 3.43 18.57 10.55
C SER A 155 2.22 18.11 11.35
N GLU A 156 1.90 18.75 12.48
CA GLU A 156 0.70 18.44 13.28
C GLU A 156 -0.58 18.82 12.54
N VAL A 157 -0.64 20.00 11.95
CA VAL A 157 -1.82 20.46 11.20
C VAL A 157 -2.00 19.65 9.91
N PHE A 158 -0.93 19.42 9.16
CA PHE A 158 -0.96 18.61 7.97
C PHE A 158 -1.34 17.16 8.29
N GLY A 159 -0.73 16.56 9.30
CA GLY A 159 -1.05 15.21 9.76
C GLY A 159 -2.52 15.06 10.16
N PHE A 160 -3.07 16.03 10.92
CA PHE A 160 -4.49 16.05 11.25
C PHE A 160 -5.38 16.10 10.00
N SER A 161 -5.05 16.97 9.04
CA SER A 161 -5.82 17.08 7.80
C SER A 161 -5.83 15.79 7.00
N GLN A 162 -4.72 15.04 6.97
CA GLN A 162 -4.62 13.77 6.26
C GLN A 162 -5.43 12.66 6.95
N VAL A 163 -5.34 12.57 8.28
CA VAL A 163 -6.09 11.57 9.06
C VAL A 163 -7.60 11.86 9.01
N ASN A 164 -7.98 13.14 9.05
CA ASN A 164 -9.38 13.60 9.04
C ASN A 164 -9.87 14.00 7.64
N SER A 165 -9.19 13.53 6.59
CA SER A 165 -9.53 13.83 5.20
C SER A 165 -10.80 13.11 4.73
N GLU A 166 -11.24 13.45 3.51
CA GLU A 166 -12.32 12.73 2.80
C GLU A 166 -11.91 11.32 2.31
N HIS A 167 -10.83 10.76 2.85
CA HIS A 167 -10.52 9.35 2.63
C HIS A 167 -11.70 8.48 3.05
N CYS A 168 -12.12 7.55 2.19
CA CYS A 168 -13.34 6.76 2.33
C CYS A 168 -14.65 7.58 2.37
N ARG A 169 -14.60 8.88 2.08
CA ARG A 169 -15.75 9.79 1.97
C ARG A 169 -16.66 9.84 3.20
N HIS A 170 -16.10 9.70 4.37
CA HIS A 170 -16.84 9.69 5.63
C HIS A 170 -17.69 10.95 5.83
N LYS A 171 -17.14 12.14 5.53
CA LYS A 171 -17.86 13.41 5.65
C LYS A 171 -19.05 13.46 4.68
N ILE A 172 -18.85 13.06 3.41
CA ILE A 172 -19.91 13.01 2.40
C ILE A 172 -20.99 12.02 2.81
N PHE A 173 -20.64 10.80 3.17
CA PHE A 173 -21.61 9.78 3.58
C PHE A 173 -22.35 10.11 4.89
N GLY A 174 -21.70 10.88 5.78
CA GLY A 174 -22.31 11.40 7.01
C GLY A 174 -23.07 12.71 6.84
N GLY A 175 -22.93 13.37 5.69
CA GLY A 175 -23.49 14.69 5.41
C GLY A 175 -25.00 14.70 5.18
N VAL A 176 -25.56 15.91 5.14
CA VAL A 176 -26.96 16.16 4.78
C VAL A 176 -27.09 16.17 3.25
N PHE A 177 -28.06 15.44 2.73
CA PHE A 177 -28.35 15.38 1.30
C PHE A 177 -29.59 16.22 0.97
N ILE A 178 -29.43 17.16 0.06
CA ILE A 178 -30.54 17.93 -0.51
C ILE A 178 -30.68 17.48 -1.97
N ILE A 179 -31.81 16.81 -2.29
CA ILE A 179 -32.09 16.30 -3.63
C ILE A 179 -33.32 17.00 -4.16
N ASP A 180 -33.18 17.68 -5.30
CA ASP A 180 -34.26 18.47 -5.93
C ASP A 180 -34.89 19.53 -4.99
N GLY A 181 -34.06 20.10 -4.10
CA GLY A 181 -34.49 21.10 -3.12
C GLY A 181 -35.08 20.51 -1.83
N GLU A 182 -35.20 19.19 -1.70
CA GLU A 182 -35.67 18.52 -0.51
C GLU A 182 -34.52 17.97 0.32
N GLU A 183 -34.44 18.34 1.58
CA GLU A 183 -33.53 17.76 2.55
C GLU A 183 -33.98 16.35 2.91
N LYS A 184 -33.07 15.36 2.83
CA LYS A 184 -33.35 13.98 3.17
C LYS A 184 -33.16 13.73 4.67
N GLU A 185 -34.07 12.98 5.28
CA GLU A 185 -34.10 12.70 6.71
C GLU A 185 -32.85 11.96 7.24
N SER A 186 -32.15 11.24 6.38
CA SER A 186 -31.04 10.38 6.77
C SER A 186 -29.83 10.58 5.88
N SER A 187 -28.64 10.60 6.51
CA SER A 187 -27.38 10.47 5.79
C SER A 187 -27.23 9.06 5.19
N LEU A 188 -26.33 8.91 4.22
CA LEU A 188 -26.04 7.59 3.63
C LEU A 188 -25.53 6.59 4.66
N PHE A 189 -24.69 7.03 5.60
CA PHE A 189 -24.23 6.17 6.69
C PHE A 189 -25.37 5.69 7.58
N ASN A 190 -26.31 6.55 7.90
CA ASN A 190 -27.46 6.17 8.72
C ASN A 190 -28.36 5.15 8.00
N LEU A 191 -28.53 5.27 6.67
CA LEU A 191 -29.25 4.27 5.88
C LEU A 191 -28.55 2.91 5.88
N ILE A 192 -27.24 2.87 5.74
CA ILE A 192 -26.44 1.65 5.81
C ILE A 192 -26.57 1.02 7.21
N LYS A 193 -26.37 1.80 8.27
CA LYS A 193 -26.47 1.33 9.66
C LYS A 193 -27.88 0.84 10.02
N LYS A 194 -28.90 1.47 9.48
CA LYS A 194 -30.29 1.06 9.67
C LYS A 194 -30.53 -0.37 9.22
N THR A 195 -29.93 -0.79 8.09
CA THR A 195 -30.03 -2.18 7.61
C THR A 195 -29.53 -3.17 8.64
N SER A 196 -28.39 -2.90 9.27
CA SER A 196 -27.82 -3.76 10.31
C SER A 196 -28.61 -3.70 11.62
N ALA A 197 -29.20 -2.55 11.96
CA ALA A 197 -30.02 -2.41 13.17
C ALA A 197 -31.34 -3.18 13.07
N GLU A 198 -31.99 -3.13 11.89
CA GLU A 198 -33.28 -3.83 11.68
C GLU A 198 -33.08 -5.33 11.40
N ASN A 199 -31.92 -5.70 10.83
CA ASN A 199 -31.58 -7.09 10.49
C ASN A 199 -30.19 -7.45 11.02
N PRO A 200 -30.04 -7.57 12.36
CA PRO A 200 -28.71 -7.80 12.95
C PRO A 200 -28.14 -9.17 12.60
N ASN A 201 -28.98 -10.13 12.25
CA ASN A 201 -28.61 -11.51 11.96
C ASN A 201 -27.60 -12.04 13.00
N LYS A 202 -26.43 -12.47 12.55
CA LYS A 202 -25.33 -12.93 13.41
C LYS A 202 -24.18 -11.92 13.50
N LEU A 203 -24.48 -10.63 13.38
CA LEU A 203 -23.50 -9.57 13.43
C LEU A 203 -22.92 -9.44 14.84
N VAL A 204 -21.61 -9.56 14.97
CA VAL A 204 -20.87 -9.38 16.23
C VAL A 204 -20.27 -7.97 16.32
N SER A 205 -19.70 -7.48 15.23
CA SER A 205 -19.13 -6.13 15.16
C SER A 205 -19.15 -5.59 13.73
N ALA A 206 -19.60 -4.33 13.59
CA ALA A 206 -19.50 -3.55 12.37
C ALA A 206 -19.44 -2.06 12.71
N TYR A 207 -18.85 -1.25 11.81
CA TYR A 207 -18.74 0.22 11.91
C TYR A 207 -17.89 0.72 13.09
N LYS A 208 -17.13 -0.14 13.74
CA LYS A 208 -16.24 0.18 14.88
C LYS A 208 -14.76 -0.12 14.59
N ASP A 209 -14.50 -0.86 13.53
CA ASP A 209 -13.19 -1.29 13.10
C ASP A 209 -13.16 -1.32 11.58
N ASN A 210 -12.00 -1.49 10.97
CA ASN A 210 -11.85 -1.63 9.51
C ASN A 210 -12.37 -2.98 8.97
N VAL A 211 -12.82 -3.84 9.84
CA VAL A 211 -13.32 -5.20 9.55
C VAL A 211 -14.67 -5.40 10.22
N ALA A 212 -15.53 -6.19 9.59
CA ALA A 212 -16.76 -6.68 10.20
C ALA A 212 -16.59 -8.12 10.68
N PHE A 213 -17.23 -8.45 11.81
CA PHE A 213 -17.27 -9.80 12.35
C PHE A 213 -18.71 -10.30 12.46
N ASN A 214 -18.93 -11.48 11.90
CA ASN A 214 -20.15 -12.26 12.10
C ASN A 214 -19.84 -13.49 12.95
N GLU A 215 -20.85 -13.99 13.70
CA GLU A 215 -20.75 -15.26 14.41
C GLU A 215 -20.45 -16.39 13.42
N GLY A 216 -19.40 -17.12 13.70
CA GLY A 216 -18.99 -18.32 12.96
C GLY A 216 -19.47 -19.62 13.62
N PRO A 217 -19.16 -20.76 13.02
CA PRO A 217 -19.44 -22.07 13.63
C PRO A 217 -18.59 -22.31 14.86
N THR A 218 -19.01 -23.22 15.74
CA THR A 218 -18.11 -23.85 16.70
C THR A 218 -17.28 -24.88 15.96
N VAL A 219 -15.95 -24.83 16.13
CA VAL A 219 -15.01 -25.71 15.45
C VAL A 219 -14.03 -26.33 16.44
N GLU A 220 -13.56 -27.52 16.14
CA GLU A 220 -12.45 -28.13 16.88
C GLU A 220 -11.13 -27.50 16.44
N GLN A 221 -10.31 -27.14 17.41
CA GLN A 221 -8.97 -26.63 17.16
C GLN A 221 -7.92 -27.37 18.00
N PHE A 222 -6.85 -27.81 17.37
CA PHE A 222 -5.67 -28.29 18.06
C PHE A 222 -4.78 -27.10 18.41
N ALA A 223 -4.77 -26.72 19.67
CA ALA A 223 -4.11 -25.52 20.14
C ALA A 223 -3.64 -25.69 21.59
N PRO A 224 -2.74 -24.81 22.10
CA PRO A 224 -2.42 -24.77 23.53
C PRO A 224 -3.66 -24.53 24.38
N LEU A 225 -3.70 -25.08 25.58
CA LEU A 225 -4.81 -24.86 26.53
C LEU A 225 -4.88 -23.39 26.98
N SER A 226 -3.74 -22.71 27.09
CA SER A 226 -3.63 -21.28 27.37
C SER A 226 -2.83 -20.57 26.27
N GLY A 227 -3.05 -19.27 26.12
CA GLY A 227 -2.32 -18.43 25.14
C GLY A 227 -1.22 -17.56 25.75
N ASP A 228 -1.09 -17.54 27.07
CA ASP A 228 -0.27 -16.62 27.84
C ASP A 228 1.00 -17.26 28.44
N LYS A 229 1.15 -18.57 28.31
CA LYS A 229 2.30 -19.34 28.81
C LYS A 229 2.52 -20.58 27.97
N PRO A 230 3.71 -21.21 28.03
CA PRO A 230 3.96 -22.52 27.46
C PRO A 230 2.97 -23.57 28.01
N ASP A 231 2.31 -24.32 27.13
CA ASP A 231 1.28 -25.26 27.50
C ASP A 231 1.21 -26.43 26.51
N PHE A 232 0.54 -27.51 26.92
CA PHE A 232 0.30 -28.65 26.06
C PHE A 232 -0.79 -28.37 25.04
N PHE A 233 -0.60 -28.86 23.83
CA PHE A 233 -1.62 -28.83 22.79
C PHE A 233 -2.72 -29.85 23.06
N ALA A 234 -3.94 -29.45 22.89
CA ALA A 234 -5.11 -30.31 23.01
C ALA A 234 -6.16 -29.93 21.97
N VAL A 235 -7.00 -30.88 21.59
CA VAL A 235 -8.19 -30.57 20.79
C VAL A 235 -9.24 -29.99 21.72
N LYS A 236 -9.78 -28.84 21.33
CA LYS A 236 -10.86 -28.14 22.03
C LYS A 236 -11.79 -27.45 21.08
N ASP A 237 -13.05 -27.40 21.47
CA ASP A 237 -14.05 -26.61 20.77
C ASP A 237 -13.84 -25.13 21.05
N ILE A 238 -13.84 -24.32 19.99
CA ILE A 238 -13.84 -22.88 20.07
C ILE A 238 -15.04 -22.28 19.33
N LYS A 239 -15.63 -21.26 19.91
CA LYS A 239 -16.60 -20.40 19.22
C LYS A 239 -15.82 -19.44 18.34
N THR A 240 -16.15 -19.38 17.07
CA THR A 240 -15.47 -18.53 16.11
C THR A 240 -16.31 -17.34 15.67
N VAL A 241 -15.64 -16.37 15.08
CA VAL A 241 -16.21 -15.32 14.25
C VAL A 241 -15.61 -15.39 12.87
N ILE A 242 -16.39 -14.98 11.88
CA ILE A 242 -15.95 -14.80 10.49
C ILE A 242 -15.61 -13.33 10.31
N SER A 243 -14.39 -13.03 9.92
CA SER A 243 -13.96 -11.67 9.55
C SER A 243 -14.22 -11.43 8.06
N LEU A 244 -14.78 -10.24 7.76
CA LEU A 244 -15.16 -9.83 6.41
C LEU A 244 -14.63 -8.42 6.15
N LYS A 245 -13.96 -8.25 5.01
CA LYS A 245 -13.47 -6.95 4.54
C LYS A 245 -13.61 -6.87 3.02
N ALA A 246 -13.94 -5.67 2.55
CA ALA A 246 -13.79 -5.27 1.16
C ALA A 246 -13.03 -3.95 1.10
N GLU A 247 -12.09 -3.85 0.15
CA GLU A 247 -11.24 -2.70 -0.05
C GLU A 247 -11.27 -2.25 -1.51
N THR A 248 -11.35 -0.94 -1.74
CA THR A 248 -11.31 -0.39 -3.10
C THR A 248 -9.92 0.17 -3.42
N HIS A 249 -9.40 -0.14 -4.59
CA HIS A 249 -8.12 0.40 -5.04
C HIS A 249 -8.19 0.76 -6.53
N ASN A 250 -8.89 1.85 -6.83
CA ASN A 250 -9.38 2.17 -8.18
C ASN A 250 -8.34 2.85 -9.06
N PHE A 251 -7.94 4.09 -8.74
CA PHE A 251 -7.03 4.86 -9.59
C PHE A 251 -5.67 4.20 -9.76
N PRO A 252 -4.99 3.71 -8.72
CA PRO A 252 -3.72 3.02 -8.89
C PRO A 252 -3.85 1.77 -9.77
N THR A 253 -4.95 1.01 -9.65
CA THR A 253 -5.21 -0.16 -10.51
C THR A 253 -5.50 0.24 -11.96
N THR A 254 -5.97 1.46 -12.22
CA THR A 254 -6.18 1.96 -13.59
C THR A 254 -4.87 2.26 -14.30
N VAL A 255 -3.88 2.79 -13.59
CA VAL A 255 -2.61 3.28 -14.16
C VAL A 255 -1.49 2.25 -14.05
N GLU A 256 -1.42 1.53 -12.94
CA GLU A 256 -0.44 0.46 -12.68
C GLU A 256 -1.17 -0.79 -12.16
N PRO A 257 -1.86 -1.53 -13.04
CA PRO A 257 -2.83 -2.54 -12.64
C PRO A 257 -2.29 -3.66 -11.75
N PHE A 258 -1.09 -4.17 -12.04
CA PHE A 258 -0.49 -5.25 -11.25
C PHE A 258 -0.24 -4.79 -9.80
N ASN A 259 0.54 -3.73 -9.63
CA ASN A 259 0.89 -3.21 -8.30
C ASN A 259 -0.32 -2.60 -7.58
N GLY A 260 -1.21 -1.94 -8.32
CA GLY A 260 -2.44 -1.38 -7.79
C GLY A 260 -3.35 -2.45 -7.19
N ALA A 261 -3.59 -3.54 -7.90
CA ALA A 261 -4.42 -4.64 -7.41
C ALA A 261 -3.73 -5.46 -6.29
N ALA A 262 -2.41 -5.64 -6.37
CA ALA A 262 -1.63 -6.25 -5.30
C ALA A 262 -1.76 -5.43 -3.99
N THR A 263 -1.64 -4.11 -4.08
CA THR A 263 -1.82 -3.21 -2.92
C THR A 263 -3.25 -3.27 -2.37
N GLY A 264 -4.27 -3.32 -3.22
CA GLY A 264 -5.67 -3.47 -2.79
C GLY A 264 -5.89 -4.76 -2.01
N THR A 265 -5.39 -5.88 -2.52
CA THR A 265 -5.42 -7.18 -1.82
C THR A 265 -4.66 -7.11 -0.50
N GLY A 266 -3.47 -6.50 -0.49
CA GLY A 266 -2.70 -6.29 0.74
C GLY A 266 -3.43 -5.43 1.76
N GLY A 267 -4.19 -4.41 1.31
CA GLY A 267 -4.99 -3.54 2.17
C GLY A 267 -6.06 -4.31 2.94
N GLU A 268 -6.87 -5.09 2.24
CA GLU A 268 -7.94 -5.87 2.87
C GLU A 268 -7.39 -6.96 3.81
N ILE A 269 -6.25 -7.57 3.48
CA ILE A 269 -5.57 -8.54 4.35
C ILE A 269 -5.10 -7.88 5.64
N ARG A 270 -4.44 -6.71 5.54
CA ARG A 270 -3.94 -5.98 6.72
C ARG A 270 -5.06 -5.60 7.67
N ASP A 271 -6.19 -5.13 7.15
CA ASP A 271 -7.33 -4.75 7.98
C ASP A 271 -7.91 -5.95 8.73
N ARG A 272 -7.99 -7.11 8.09
CA ARG A 272 -8.46 -8.31 8.76
C ARG A 272 -7.46 -8.85 9.79
N LEU A 273 -6.16 -8.81 9.48
CA LEU A 273 -5.13 -9.16 10.46
C LEU A 273 -5.17 -8.26 11.69
N GLY A 274 -5.37 -6.96 11.50
CA GLY A 274 -5.47 -5.97 12.57
C GLY A 274 -6.84 -5.87 13.21
N GLY A 275 -7.86 -6.57 12.70
CA GLY A 275 -9.22 -6.51 13.19
C GLY A 275 -9.41 -7.18 14.55
N GLY A 276 -10.14 -6.54 15.46
CA GLY A 276 -10.29 -7.00 16.83
C GLY A 276 -8.93 -7.12 17.53
N LYS A 277 -8.63 -8.30 18.08
CA LYS A 277 -7.31 -8.69 18.62
C LYS A 277 -6.51 -9.59 17.68
N ALA A 278 -6.89 -9.73 16.48
CA ALA A 278 -6.38 -10.39 15.29
C ALA A 278 -7.36 -11.39 14.69
N SER A 279 -7.34 -11.51 13.36
CA SER A 279 -8.00 -12.61 12.65
C SER A 279 -7.07 -13.19 11.59
N LEU A 280 -7.30 -14.46 11.25
CA LEU A 280 -6.50 -15.17 10.26
C LEU A 280 -7.21 -15.15 8.91
N PRO A 281 -6.58 -14.64 7.84
CA PRO A 281 -7.09 -14.72 6.48
C PRO A 281 -7.23 -16.18 6.03
N ILE A 282 -8.31 -16.47 5.28
CA ILE A 282 -8.55 -17.80 4.71
C ILE A 282 -8.55 -17.73 3.19
N ALA A 283 -9.32 -16.81 2.61
CA ALA A 283 -9.52 -16.73 1.18
C ALA A 283 -9.84 -15.31 0.75
N GLY A 284 -9.39 -14.95 -0.44
CA GLY A 284 -9.63 -13.66 -1.08
C GLY A 284 -10.52 -13.75 -2.30
N THR A 285 -11.05 -12.60 -2.69
CA THR A 285 -11.81 -12.38 -3.93
C THR A 285 -11.43 -11.03 -4.53
N ALA A 286 -11.58 -10.89 -5.84
CA ALA A 286 -11.41 -9.60 -6.51
C ALA A 286 -12.54 -9.38 -7.52
N VAL A 287 -13.11 -8.18 -7.51
CA VAL A 287 -14.13 -7.75 -8.46
C VAL A 287 -13.59 -6.59 -9.27
N TYR A 288 -13.77 -6.65 -10.58
CA TYR A 288 -13.37 -5.59 -11.50
C TYR A 288 -14.57 -5.08 -12.26
N MET A 289 -14.73 -3.75 -12.29
CA MET A 289 -15.72 -3.07 -13.12
C MET A 289 -14.97 -2.20 -14.11
N THR A 290 -15.09 -2.51 -15.42
CA THR A 290 -14.36 -1.82 -16.49
C THR A 290 -15.28 -1.43 -17.63
N SER A 291 -14.81 -0.55 -18.50
CA SER A 291 -15.33 -0.42 -19.85
C SER A 291 -15.15 -1.75 -20.62
N TYR A 292 -15.81 -1.91 -21.76
CA TYR A 292 -15.69 -3.14 -22.56
C TYR A 292 -14.24 -3.40 -22.96
N PRO A 293 -13.72 -4.63 -22.78
CA PRO A 293 -12.31 -4.96 -23.06
C PRO A 293 -11.95 -4.95 -24.54
N ARG A 294 -12.91 -5.14 -25.45
CA ARG A 294 -12.70 -5.13 -26.91
C ARG A 294 -11.61 -6.08 -27.37
N THR A 295 -11.65 -7.29 -26.83
CA THR A 295 -10.75 -8.38 -27.19
C THR A 295 -11.04 -8.88 -28.61
N GLU A 296 -10.18 -9.72 -29.16
CA GLU A 296 -10.41 -10.39 -30.45
C GLU A 296 -11.76 -11.09 -30.44
N GLY A 297 -12.59 -10.78 -31.45
CA GLY A 297 -13.98 -11.24 -31.52
C GLY A 297 -14.99 -10.36 -30.76
N ALA A 298 -14.63 -9.08 -30.51
CA ALA A 298 -15.51 -8.12 -29.91
C ALA A 298 -16.92 -8.10 -30.49
N ARG A 299 -17.89 -7.86 -29.61
CA ARG A 299 -19.31 -7.87 -30.00
C ARG A 299 -19.66 -6.63 -30.82
N LYS A 300 -20.67 -6.73 -31.66
CA LYS A 300 -21.07 -5.65 -32.59
C LYS A 300 -21.43 -4.33 -31.90
N TRP A 301 -21.85 -4.36 -30.64
CA TRP A 301 -22.20 -3.15 -29.86
C TRP A 301 -21.00 -2.53 -29.15
N GLU A 302 -19.86 -3.21 -29.11
CA GLU A 302 -18.63 -2.66 -28.55
C GLU A 302 -17.98 -1.73 -29.58
N LYS A 303 -18.39 -0.48 -29.57
CA LYS A 303 -17.83 0.57 -30.44
C LYS A 303 -16.36 0.80 -30.15
N VAL A 304 -15.69 1.55 -31.03
CA VAL A 304 -14.31 1.97 -30.81
C VAL A 304 -14.21 2.72 -29.48
N LEU A 305 -13.17 2.44 -28.73
CA LEU A 305 -12.91 3.12 -27.46
C LEU A 305 -12.50 4.57 -27.74
N ASP A 306 -13.14 5.51 -27.05
CA ASP A 306 -12.73 6.91 -27.11
C ASP A 306 -11.32 7.09 -26.49
N PRO A 307 -10.58 8.13 -26.88
CA PRO A 307 -9.30 8.45 -26.29
C PRO A 307 -9.41 8.51 -24.76
N ARG A 308 -8.52 7.81 -24.09
CA ARG A 308 -8.44 7.78 -22.62
C ARG A 308 -7.29 8.68 -22.15
N PRO A 309 -7.30 9.15 -20.89
CA PRO A 309 -6.13 9.80 -20.32
C PRO A 309 -4.87 8.93 -20.54
N TRP A 310 -3.78 9.57 -20.91
CA TRP A 310 -2.53 8.87 -21.31
C TRP A 310 -2.00 7.88 -20.27
N LEU A 311 -2.26 8.12 -18.97
CA LEU A 311 -1.89 7.23 -17.88
C LEU A 311 -2.74 5.96 -17.81
N TYR A 312 -3.95 5.95 -18.38
CA TYR A 312 -4.87 4.84 -18.20
C TYR A 312 -4.50 3.67 -19.11
N GLN A 313 -4.30 2.51 -18.50
CA GLN A 313 -4.16 1.25 -19.25
C GLN A 313 -5.48 0.89 -19.94
N THR A 314 -5.42 0.07 -21.00
CA THR A 314 -6.65 -0.43 -21.66
C THR A 314 -7.43 -1.35 -20.69
N PRO A 315 -8.77 -1.47 -20.86
CA PRO A 315 -9.55 -2.38 -20.03
C PRO A 315 -9.03 -3.82 -20.04
N GLU A 316 -8.60 -4.33 -21.18
CA GLU A 316 -8.00 -5.67 -21.30
C GLU A 316 -6.70 -5.78 -20.49
N GLN A 317 -5.78 -4.81 -20.64
CA GLN A 317 -4.53 -4.79 -19.89
C GLN A 317 -4.76 -4.70 -18.38
N ILE A 318 -5.74 -3.86 -17.96
CA ILE A 318 -6.13 -3.75 -16.55
C ILE A 318 -6.57 -5.12 -16.03
N LEU A 319 -7.48 -5.80 -16.72
CA LEU A 319 -8.03 -7.07 -16.27
C LEU A 319 -6.95 -8.15 -16.10
N ILE A 320 -6.06 -8.29 -17.10
CA ILE A 320 -4.99 -9.28 -17.05
C ILE A 320 -3.99 -8.97 -15.95
N LYS A 321 -3.46 -7.75 -15.92
CA LYS A 321 -2.41 -7.38 -14.98
C LYS A 321 -2.93 -7.28 -13.54
N ALA A 322 -4.12 -6.72 -13.34
CA ALA A 322 -4.71 -6.59 -12.00
C ALA A 322 -5.06 -7.95 -11.40
N SER A 323 -5.62 -8.86 -12.19
CA SER A 323 -5.89 -10.23 -11.74
C SER A 323 -4.60 -10.95 -11.30
N ASN A 324 -3.53 -10.79 -12.07
CA ASN A 324 -2.23 -11.36 -11.73
C ASN A 324 -1.66 -10.72 -10.45
N GLY A 325 -1.74 -9.40 -10.30
CA GLY A 325 -1.23 -8.70 -9.11
C GLY A 325 -1.98 -9.08 -7.83
N ALA A 326 -3.31 -9.14 -7.88
CA ALA A 326 -4.13 -9.55 -6.74
C ALA A 326 -3.83 -11.00 -6.32
N SER A 327 -3.72 -11.91 -7.31
CA SER A 327 -3.39 -13.32 -7.06
C SER A 327 -1.97 -13.49 -6.51
N ASP A 328 -1.00 -12.76 -7.07
CA ASP A 328 0.41 -12.82 -6.66
C ASP A 328 0.56 -12.44 -5.18
N PHE A 329 0.00 -11.31 -4.77
CA PHE A 329 0.06 -10.87 -3.38
C PHE A 329 -0.64 -11.84 -2.44
N GLY A 330 -1.89 -12.21 -2.75
CA GLY A 330 -2.68 -13.10 -1.91
C GLY A 330 -2.02 -14.47 -1.74
N ASN A 331 -1.54 -15.07 -2.83
CA ASN A 331 -0.88 -16.38 -2.79
C ASN A 331 0.43 -16.35 -2.02
N LYS A 332 1.25 -15.31 -2.18
CA LYS A 332 2.50 -15.15 -1.43
C LYS A 332 2.25 -14.95 0.06
N PHE A 333 1.18 -14.26 0.41
CA PHE A 333 0.80 -14.03 1.81
C PHE A 333 0.19 -15.29 2.48
N GLY A 334 -0.32 -16.23 1.70
CA GLY A 334 -1.03 -17.42 2.19
C GLY A 334 -2.56 -17.28 2.20
N GLN A 335 -3.10 -16.25 1.54
CA GLN A 335 -4.52 -16.09 1.27
C GLN A 335 -4.79 -16.29 -0.22
N PRO A 336 -5.18 -17.48 -0.68
CA PRO A 336 -5.45 -17.71 -2.08
C PRO A 336 -6.62 -16.85 -2.57
N LEU A 337 -6.48 -16.27 -3.76
CA LEU A 337 -7.58 -15.65 -4.47
C LEU A 337 -8.44 -16.74 -5.11
N ILE A 338 -9.60 -17.03 -4.53
CA ILE A 338 -10.41 -18.20 -4.89
C ILE A 338 -11.50 -17.91 -5.92
N CYS A 339 -11.93 -16.67 -6.03
CA CYS A 339 -12.96 -16.27 -6.99
C CYS A 339 -12.87 -14.77 -7.28
N GLY A 340 -13.62 -14.35 -8.27
CA GLY A 340 -13.78 -12.96 -8.64
C GLY A 340 -14.96 -12.77 -9.57
N SER A 341 -15.21 -11.53 -9.92
CA SER A 341 -16.25 -11.14 -10.85
C SER A 341 -15.76 -10.03 -11.77
N LEU A 342 -16.21 -10.08 -13.01
CA LEU A 342 -16.02 -9.03 -13.99
C LEU A 342 -17.36 -8.45 -14.38
N LEU A 343 -17.50 -7.15 -14.24
CA LEU A 343 -18.66 -6.37 -14.69
C LEU A 343 -18.19 -5.34 -15.70
N THR A 344 -18.87 -5.26 -16.83
CA THR A 344 -18.55 -4.28 -17.87
C THR A 344 -19.76 -3.44 -18.19
N PHE A 345 -19.55 -2.15 -18.37
CA PHE A 345 -20.64 -1.22 -18.69
C PHE A 345 -20.13 -0.02 -19.47
N GLU A 346 -20.84 0.27 -20.57
CA GLU A 346 -20.78 1.53 -21.30
C GLU A 346 -22.18 1.88 -21.81
N HIS A 347 -22.59 3.11 -21.63
CA HIS A 347 -23.85 3.63 -22.09
C HIS A 347 -23.72 5.09 -22.48
N THR A 348 -24.41 5.50 -23.52
CA THR A 348 -24.49 6.90 -23.94
C THR A 348 -25.95 7.33 -23.97
N GLU A 349 -26.28 8.37 -23.25
CA GLU A 349 -27.62 8.95 -23.17
C GLU A 349 -27.49 10.47 -23.13
N ASN A 350 -28.28 11.18 -23.94
CA ASN A 350 -28.30 12.65 -24.05
C ASN A 350 -26.87 13.23 -24.21
N ASP A 351 -26.08 12.66 -25.13
CA ASP A 351 -24.69 13.01 -25.42
C ASP A 351 -23.74 12.87 -24.22
N LYS A 352 -24.19 12.24 -23.14
CA LYS A 352 -23.37 11.94 -21.99
C LYS A 352 -23.03 10.45 -21.94
N LYS A 353 -21.74 10.14 -21.79
CA LYS A 353 -21.23 8.78 -21.66
C LYS A 353 -21.16 8.38 -20.19
N TYR A 354 -21.63 7.20 -19.92
CA TYR A 354 -21.54 6.49 -18.63
C TYR A 354 -20.72 5.24 -18.83
N ALA A 355 -19.60 5.13 -18.13
CA ALA A 355 -18.70 3.98 -18.27
C ALA A 355 -17.79 3.86 -17.04
N TYR A 356 -17.18 2.70 -16.87
CA TYR A 356 -16.09 2.48 -15.93
C TYR A 356 -14.73 2.72 -16.59
N ASP A 357 -14.45 3.94 -17.03
CA ASP A 357 -13.16 4.27 -17.66
C ASP A 357 -12.01 4.18 -16.66
N LYS A 358 -12.21 4.64 -15.43
CA LYS A 358 -11.39 4.31 -14.29
C LYS A 358 -11.93 3.03 -13.68
N VAL A 359 -11.14 1.97 -13.63
CA VAL A 359 -11.57 0.69 -13.07
C VAL A 359 -12.07 0.87 -11.63
N ILE A 360 -13.14 0.16 -11.28
CA ILE A 360 -13.46 -0.11 -9.88
C ILE A 360 -12.89 -1.48 -9.57
N MET A 361 -11.92 -1.52 -8.69
CA MET A 361 -11.31 -2.74 -8.16
C MET A 361 -11.73 -2.90 -6.71
N LEU A 362 -12.41 -4.00 -6.41
CA LEU A 362 -12.79 -4.40 -5.07
C LEU A 362 -12.01 -5.65 -4.69
N ALA A 363 -11.03 -5.51 -3.84
CA ALA A 363 -10.42 -6.64 -3.16
C ALA A 363 -11.29 -6.99 -1.96
N GLY A 364 -11.58 -8.26 -1.75
CA GLY A 364 -12.34 -8.72 -0.61
C GLY A 364 -11.75 -9.99 -0.04
N GLY A 365 -12.08 -10.28 1.19
CA GLY A 365 -11.61 -11.51 1.81
C GLY A 365 -12.41 -11.92 3.02
N VAL A 366 -12.26 -13.19 3.33
CA VAL A 366 -12.84 -13.84 4.50
C VAL A 366 -11.74 -14.46 5.34
N GLY A 367 -11.90 -14.33 6.64
CA GLY A 367 -11.01 -14.93 7.62
C GLY A 367 -11.78 -15.40 8.84
N PHE A 368 -11.10 -15.87 9.85
CA PHE A 368 -11.73 -16.26 11.11
C PHE A 368 -10.89 -15.82 12.31
N ALA A 369 -11.55 -15.70 13.45
CA ALA A 369 -10.93 -15.50 14.74
C ALA A 369 -11.69 -16.26 15.82
N ASN A 370 -11.09 -16.37 17.01
CA ASN A 370 -11.85 -16.74 18.18
C ASN A 370 -12.86 -15.63 18.53
N MET A 371 -14.07 -16.00 18.94
CA MET A 371 -15.12 -15.05 19.34
C MET A 371 -14.64 -14.02 20.39
N ARG A 372 -13.80 -14.44 21.33
CA ARG A 372 -13.25 -13.56 22.37
C ARG A 372 -12.34 -12.46 21.82
N ASP A 373 -11.80 -12.65 20.62
CA ASP A 373 -10.83 -11.76 19.98
C ASP A 373 -11.48 -10.84 18.93
N ALA A 374 -12.80 -10.88 18.80
CA ALA A 374 -13.55 -10.10 17.80
C ALA A 374 -13.58 -8.58 18.07
N LEU A 375 -13.35 -8.16 19.32
CA LEU A 375 -13.37 -6.75 19.69
C LEU A 375 -11.98 -6.30 20.17
N LYS A 376 -11.61 -5.08 19.80
CA LYS A 376 -10.40 -4.43 20.33
C LYS A 376 -10.56 -4.18 21.82
N GLY A 377 -9.44 -4.27 22.54
CA GLY A 377 -9.34 -3.76 23.92
C GLY A 377 -9.01 -2.27 23.91
N ASP A 378 -9.25 -1.60 25.01
CA ASP A 378 -8.77 -0.25 25.24
C ASP A 378 -7.34 -0.34 25.82
N PRO A 379 -6.35 0.38 25.26
CA PRO A 379 -4.99 0.38 25.80
C PRO A 379 -4.96 1.10 27.16
N GLU A 380 -4.22 0.53 28.13
CA GLU A 380 -4.09 1.09 29.47
C GLU A 380 -2.69 1.63 29.73
N PRO A 381 -2.54 2.67 30.59
CA PRO A 381 -1.23 3.16 30.99
C PRO A 381 -0.38 2.06 31.65
N GLY A 382 0.82 1.87 31.12
CA GLY A 382 1.75 0.83 31.60
C GLY A 382 1.81 -0.42 30.74
N GLU A 383 0.93 -0.57 29.77
CA GLU A 383 1.06 -1.60 28.73
C GLU A 383 2.32 -1.37 27.89
N LYS A 384 2.93 -2.45 27.44
CA LYS A 384 4.17 -2.40 26.68
C LYS A 384 3.89 -2.56 25.20
N VAL A 385 4.50 -1.69 24.39
CA VAL A 385 4.59 -1.89 22.95
C VAL A 385 5.73 -2.88 22.69
N VAL A 386 5.40 -4.01 22.07
CA VAL A 386 6.36 -5.05 21.70
C VAL A 386 6.51 -5.05 20.19
N VAL A 387 7.75 -4.88 19.72
CA VAL A 387 8.11 -5.00 18.31
C VAL A 387 8.89 -6.31 18.13
N ILE A 388 8.39 -7.17 17.24
CA ILE A 388 9.04 -8.43 16.88
C ILE A 388 9.47 -8.32 15.42
N GLY A 389 10.77 -8.31 15.18
CA GLY A 389 11.38 -8.15 13.89
C GLY A 389 12.81 -7.66 14.02
N GLY A 390 13.53 -7.59 12.91
CA GLY A 390 14.86 -7.02 12.80
C GLY A 390 14.85 -5.76 11.95
N ASP A 391 16.03 -5.22 11.70
CA ASP A 391 16.24 -4.14 10.74
C ASP A 391 16.03 -4.70 9.33
N ASN A 392 14.81 -4.54 8.83
CA ASN A 392 14.47 -4.88 7.45
C ASN A 392 14.56 -3.58 6.64
N TYR A 393 15.66 -3.37 5.95
CA TYR A 393 15.91 -2.22 5.10
C TYR A 393 16.19 -2.66 3.68
#